data_e9f5262af665b781fd822e68e75ef855
#
_entry.id   e9f5262af665b781fd822e68e75ef855
#
_cell.length_a   1.000
_cell.length_b   1.000
_cell.length_c   1.000
_cell.angle_alpha   90.00
_cell.angle_beta   90.00
_cell.angle_gamma   90.00
#
_symmetry.space_group_name_H-M   'P 1'
#
loop_
_entity.id
_entity.type
_entity.pdbx_description
1 polymer ?
#
loop_
_entity_poly.entity_id
_entity_poly.type
_entity_poly.pdbx_seq_one_letter_code
_entity_poly.pdbx_strand_id
1 'polypeptide(L)'
;AIARLIINLSGNNHKQLKRLWINSLEKEEIKNGFHHLRNGEEFYSSYKEAETRQIADWLVGMNLSRLYTLYMQKNGMKGVFSIGRVQTPTLYLIYQRNKEIAEFVSKPFYELYGRFSHKKGVYQGKYAGRFDSEFDLEAFKEKQEISDSAPGQITSVKTEEKKQYAPKLFSLSDLQATANKRFHYSASETLKIVQGLYEKKLVSYPRTDTNYIGRPEFDYLKNALPSYLNL
;
A
#
# COMPACT_ATOMS: atom_id res chain seq x y z
N ALA A 1 -9.90 8.12 -19.74
CA ALA A 1 -9.16 8.58 -20.92
C ALA A 1 -9.52 7.79 -22.17
N ILE A 2 -9.31 6.45 -22.22
CA ILE A 2 -9.47 5.62 -23.43
C ILE A 2 -10.85 5.78 -24.09
N ALA A 3 -11.93 5.61 -23.34
CA ALA A 3 -13.30 5.72 -23.90
C ALA A 3 -13.56 7.10 -24.51
N ARG A 4 -13.14 8.18 -23.84
CA ARG A 4 -13.31 9.54 -24.37
C ARG A 4 -12.46 9.79 -25.61
N LEU A 5 -11.25 9.24 -25.65
CA LEU A 5 -10.38 9.32 -26.83
C LEU A 5 -11.05 8.64 -28.05
N ILE A 6 -11.61 7.45 -27.87
CA ILE A 6 -12.34 6.74 -28.93
C ILE A 6 -13.54 7.56 -29.39
N ILE A 7 -14.33 8.12 -28.46
CA ILE A 7 -15.49 8.95 -28.78
C ILE A 7 -15.06 10.19 -29.60
N ASN A 8 -14.01 10.88 -29.16
CA ASN A 8 -13.51 12.07 -29.85
C ASN A 8 -13.00 11.73 -31.26
N LEU A 9 -12.30 10.61 -31.43
CA LEU A 9 -11.77 10.18 -32.72
C LEU A 9 -12.85 9.63 -33.65
N SER A 10 -13.99 9.18 -33.14
CA SER A 10 -15.10 8.67 -33.94
C SER A 10 -15.91 9.77 -34.66
N GLY A 11 -15.60 11.04 -34.41
CA GLY A 11 -16.30 12.18 -35.02
C GLY A 11 -17.75 12.37 -34.52
N ASN A 12 -18.16 11.66 -33.49
CA ASN A 12 -19.54 11.57 -33.03
C ASN A 12 -19.85 12.55 -31.89
N ASN A 13 -19.50 13.84 -32.07
CA ASN A 13 -19.55 14.89 -31.05
C ASN A 13 -20.97 15.43 -30.75
N HIS A 14 -21.99 14.97 -31.47
CA HIS A 14 -23.36 15.49 -31.34
C HIS A 14 -24.28 14.64 -30.45
N LYS A 15 -23.84 13.49 -29.98
CA LYS A 15 -24.65 12.58 -29.16
C LYS A 15 -24.48 12.91 -27.69
N GLN A 16 -25.60 12.86 -26.96
CA GLN A 16 -25.57 12.97 -25.50
C GLN A 16 -24.82 11.77 -24.92
N LEU A 17 -23.79 12.05 -24.11
CA LEU A 17 -23.01 11.05 -23.44
C LEU A 17 -23.59 10.77 -22.05
N LYS A 18 -23.85 9.52 -21.76
CA LYS A 18 -24.24 9.04 -20.44
C LYS A 18 -23.14 8.17 -19.84
N ARG A 19 -22.98 8.23 -18.54
CA ARG A 19 -22.00 7.44 -17.82
C ARG A 19 -22.66 6.34 -17.01
N LEU A 20 -22.39 5.11 -17.36
CA LEU A 20 -22.65 3.96 -16.50
C LEU A 20 -21.58 3.92 -15.40
N TRP A 21 -22.02 3.94 -14.15
CA TRP A 21 -21.16 3.77 -12.99
C TRP A 21 -21.63 2.56 -12.18
N ILE A 22 -20.84 1.51 -12.16
CA ILE A 22 -21.09 0.26 -11.44
C ILE A 22 -19.86 -0.10 -10.63
N ASN A 23 -20.08 -0.69 -9.47
CA ASN A 23 -19.01 -1.15 -8.57
C ASN A 23 -18.85 -2.68 -8.61
N SER A 24 -19.81 -3.38 -9.20
CA SER A 24 -19.83 -4.82 -9.33
C SER A 24 -20.36 -5.23 -10.71
N LEU A 25 -19.98 -6.41 -11.18
CA LEU A 25 -20.49 -7.02 -12.41
C LEU A 25 -21.68 -7.94 -12.15
N GLU A 26 -22.28 -7.90 -10.96
CA GLU A 26 -23.51 -8.59 -10.65
C GLU A 26 -24.66 -8.07 -11.50
N LYS A 27 -25.53 -9.03 -11.94
CA LYS A 27 -26.61 -8.74 -12.89
C LYS A 27 -27.54 -7.63 -12.42
N GLU A 28 -27.88 -7.63 -11.14
CA GLU A 28 -28.79 -6.62 -10.58
C GLU A 28 -28.11 -5.25 -10.45
N GLU A 29 -26.82 -5.21 -10.13
CA GLU A 29 -26.04 -3.96 -10.07
C GLU A 29 -25.90 -3.34 -11.47
N ILE A 30 -25.69 -4.16 -12.49
CA ILE A 30 -25.65 -3.69 -13.89
C ILE A 30 -27.01 -3.11 -14.30
N LYS A 31 -28.11 -3.79 -14.02
CA LYS A 31 -29.46 -3.29 -14.33
C LYS A 31 -29.73 -1.96 -13.62
N ASN A 32 -29.47 -1.89 -12.33
CA ASN A 32 -29.63 -0.67 -11.54
C ASN A 32 -28.76 0.47 -12.09
N GLY A 33 -27.53 0.18 -12.48
CA GLY A 33 -26.64 1.15 -13.10
C GLY A 33 -27.21 1.73 -14.41
N PHE A 34 -27.84 0.91 -15.24
CA PHE A 34 -28.52 1.37 -16.47
C PHE A 34 -29.75 2.24 -16.17
N HIS A 35 -30.48 1.99 -15.08
CA HIS A 35 -31.59 2.84 -14.66
C HIS A 35 -31.12 4.19 -14.07
N HIS A 36 -29.85 4.26 -13.57
CA HIS A 36 -29.29 5.45 -12.93
C HIS A 36 -28.08 6.00 -13.69
N LEU A 37 -28.18 6.06 -15.01
CA LEU A 37 -27.13 6.65 -15.85
C LEU A 37 -26.89 8.13 -15.51
N ARG A 38 -25.65 8.48 -15.21
CA ARG A 38 -25.23 9.84 -14.90
C ARG A 38 -24.90 10.63 -16.16
N ASN A 39 -24.93 11.96 -16.05
CA ASN A 39 -24.52 12.81 -17.17
C ASN A 39 -23.00 12.69 -17.40
N GLY A 40 -22.60 12.51 -18.66
CA GLY A 40 -21.19 12.41 -19.05
C GLY A 40 -20.36 13.66 -18.75
N GLU A 41 -21.00 14.84 -18.73
CA GLU A 41 -20.33 16.12 -18.44
C GLU A 41 -19.84 16.22 -16.98
N GLU A 42 -20.50 15.56 -16.04
CA GLU A 42 -20.06 15.51 -14.64
C GLU A 42 -18.63 14.91 -14.48
N PHE A 43 -18.20 14.14 -15.46
CA PHE A 43 -16.90 13.46 -15.44
C PHE A 43 -15.84 14.13 -16.32
N TYR A 44 -16.12 15.35 -16.80
CA TYR A 44 -15.19 16.05 -17.69
C TYR A 44 -13.88 16.43 -16.98
N SER A 45 -13.93 16.87 -15.73
CA SER A 45 -12.74 17.15 -14.93
C SER A 45 -11.86 15.91 -14.73
N SER A 46 -12.46 14.75 -14.41
CA SER A 46 -11.73 13.48 -14.29
C SER A 46 -11.13 13.01 -15.63
N TYR A 47 -11.79 13.33 -16.74
CA TYR A 47 -11.20 13.09 -18.06
C TYR A 47 -9.96 13.98 -18.29
N LYS A 48 -10.06 15.28 -17.96
CA LYS A 48 -8.94 16.21 -18.11
C LYS A 48 -7.75 15.87 -17.22
N GLU A 49 -8.00 15.43 -16.01
CA GLU A 49 -6.96 14.87 -15.12
C GLU A 49 -6.24 13.71 -15.77
N ALA A 50 -6.98 12.72 -16.27
CA ALA A 50 -6.42 11.53 -16.92
C ALA A 50 -5.68 11.87 -18.22
N GLU A 51 -6.16 12.82 -19.02
CA GLU A 51 -5.52 13.33 -20.23
C GLU A 51 -4.19 14.02 -19.92
N THR A 52 -4.20 14.94 -18.94
CA THR A 52 -3.00 15.65 -18.50
C THR A 52 -1.93 14.67 -18.00
N ARG A 53 -2.33 13.69 -17.20
CA ARG A 53 -1.44 12.64 -16.73
C ARG A 53 -0.83 11.85 -17.90
N GLN A 54 -1.64 11.46 -18.87
CA GLN A 54 -1.18 10.73 -20.05
C GLN A 54 -0.17 11.52 -20.87
N ILE A 55 -0.45 12.81 -21.12
CA ILE A 55 0.45 13.70 -21.87
C ILE A 55 1.75 13.92 -21.11
N ALA A 56 1.69 14.16 -19.81
CA ALA A 56 2.89 14.33 -18.98
C ALA A 56 3.76 13.07 -18.96
N ASP A 57 3.16 11.89 -18.81
CA ASP A 57 3.89 10.63 -18.85
C ASP A 57 4.55 10.40 -20.22
N TRP A 58 3.85 10.71 -21.30
CA TRP A 58 4.38 10.59 -22.64
C TRP A 58 5.55 11.57 -22.90
N LEU A 59 5.39 12.84 -22.56
CA LEU A 59 6.41 13.87 -22.76
C LEU A 59 7.69 13.53 -21.97
N VAL A 60 7.56 13.20 -20.70
CA VAL A 60 8.70 12.84 -19.84
C VAL A 60 9.34 11.54 -20.33
N GLY A 61 8.54 10.51 -20.54
CA GLY A 61 9.04 9.19 -20.92
C GLY A 61 9.78 9.20 -22.26
N MET A 62 9.18 9.80 -23.29
CA MET A 62 9.76 9.83 -24.64
C MET A 62 11.01 10.69 -24.73
N ASN A 63 10.99 11.89 -24.16
CA ASN A 63 12.13 12.80 -24.27
C ASN A 63 13.29 12.37 -23.39
N LEU A 64 13.04 12.06 -22.13
CA LEU A 64 14.12 11.72 -21.21
C LEU A 64 14.70 10.32 -21.46
N SER A 65 13.89 9.34 -21.86
CA SER A 65 14.43 8.02 -22.20
C SER A 65 15.39 8.08 -23.38
N ARG A 66 15.05 8.85 -24.43
CA ARG A 66 15.96 9.06 -25.57
C ARG A 66 17.22 9.79 -25.16
N LEU A 67 17.10 10.89 -24.43
CA LEU A 67 18.22 11.68 -23.96
C LEU A 67 19.16 10.84 -23.10
N TYR A 68 18.65 10.14 -22.11
CA TYR A 68 19.47 9.30 -21.22
C TYR A 68 20.09 8.11 -21.94
N THR A 69 19.35 7.46 -22.85
CA THR A 69 19.89 6.37 -23.66
C THR A 69 21.10 6.85 -24.47
N LEU A 70 20.98 7.97 -25.17
CA LEU A 70 22.08 8.53 -25.96
C LEU A 70 23.26 8.97 -25.09
N TYR A 71 22.98 9.59 -23.94
CA TYR A 71 24.01 10.00 -22.99
C TYR A 71 24.79 8.80 -22.44
N MET A 72 24.10 7.75 -22.02
CA MET A 72 24.73 6.55 -21.48
C MET A 72 25.52 5.78 -22.55
N GLN A 73 24.98 5.69 -23.76
CA GLN A 73 25.68 5.07 -24.89
C GLN A 73 26.96 5.84 -25.27
N LYS A 74 26.93 7.17 -25.24
CA LYS A 74 28.11 8.02 -25.43
C LYS A 74 29.19 7.75 -24.38
N ASN A 75 28.82 7.36 -23.18
CA ASN A 75 29.70 6.99 -22.08
C ASN A 75 30.05 5.48 -22.06
N GLY A 76 29.88 4.77 -23.18
CA GLY A 76 30.29 3.38 -23.36
C GLY A 76 29.30 2.31 -22.84
N MET A 77 28.16 2.72 -22.30
CA MET A 77 27.15 1.76 -21.84
C MET A 77 26.31 1.24 -23.02
N LYS A 78 25.94 -0.04 -22.98
CA LYS A 78 25.07 -0.67 -24.00
C LYS A 78 23.66 -0.83 -23.44
N GLY A 79 22.66 -0.63 -24.28
CA GLY A 79 21.26 -0.86 -23.94
C GLY A 79 20.38 0.38 -24.07
N VAL A 80 19.12 0.23 -23.67
CA VAL A 80 18.11 1.29 -23.62
C VAL A 80 17.86 1.63 -22.16
N PHE A 81 17.96 2.92 -21.82
CA PHE A 81 17.75 3.43 -20.46
C PHE A 81 16.45 4.22 -20.40
N SER A 82 15.40 3.54 -19.96
CA SER A 82 14.06 4.14 -19.89
C SER A 82 13.92 5.01 -18.62
N ILE A 83 13.29 6.16 -18.81
CA ILE A 83 12.92 7.09 -17.75
C ILE A 83 11.39 7.18 -17.68
N GLY A 84 10.85 7.17 -16.48
CA GLY A 84 9.42 7.32 -16.28
C GLY A 84 9.09 7.95 -14.94
N ARG A 85 7.96 8.63 -14.87
CA ARG A 85 7.53 9.38 -13.68
C ARG A 85 7.34 8.52 -12.44
N VAL A 86 7.07 7.25 -12.58
CA VAL A 86 6.88 6.30 -11.47
C VAL A 86 8.12 5.44 -11.30
N GLN A 87 8.59 4.80 -12.38
CA GLN A 87 9.70 3.84 -12.30
C GLN A 87 11.00 4.46 -11.83
N THR A 88 11.34 5.67 -12.30
CA THR A 88 12.62 6.31 -11.94
C THR A 88 12.66 6.75 -10.47
N PRO A 89 11.66 7.43 -9.91
CA PRO A 89 11.62 7.71 -8.47
C PRO A 89 11.60 6.43 -7.62
N THR A 90 10.90 5.38 -8.05
CA THR A 90 10.89 4.10 -7.33
C THR A 90 12.29 3.47 -7.30
N LEU A 91 12.98 3.45 -8.44
CA LEU A 91 14.35 2.97 -8.54
C LEU A 91 15.29 3.80 -7.64
N TYR A 92 15.11 5.12 -7.61
CA TYR A 92 15.90 6.01 -6.75
C TYR A 92 15.70 5.72 -5.26
N LEU A 93 14.46 5.46 -4.82
CA LEU A 93 14.18 5.06 -3.44
C LEU A 93 14.87 3.74 -3.08
N ILE A 94 14.85 2.77 -3.99
CA ILE A 94 15.56 1.49 -3.79
C ILE A 94 17.07 1.72 -3.71
N TYR A 95 17.62 2.54 -4.60
CA TYR A 95 19.04 2.91 -4.58
C TYR A 95 19.44 3.59 -3.26
N GLN A 96 18.66 4.58 -2.81
CA GLN A 96 18.90 5.24 -1.52
C GLN A 96 18.88 4.24 -0.37
N ARG A 97 17.90 3.35 -0.35
CA ARG A 97 17.80 2.33 0.69
C ARG A 97 18.98 1.37 0.69
N ASN A 98 19.42 0.94 -0.48
CA ASN A 98 20.64 0.12 -0.60
C ASN A 98 21.88 0.84 -0.11
N LYS A 99 22.00 2.14 -0.42
CA LYS A 99 23.08 2.97 0.07
C LYS A 99 23.07 3.10 1.59
N GLU A 100 21.92 3.41 2.19
CA GLU A 100 21.75 3.45 3.65
C GLU A 100 22.16 2.13 4.31
N ILE A 101 21.82 0.99 3.70
CA ILE A 101 22.19 -0.35 4.21
C ILE A 101 23.70 -0.56 4.09
N ALA A 102 24.30 -0.20 2.96
CA ALA A 102 25.75 -0.36 2.72
C ALA A 102 26.62 0.55 3.60
N GLU A 103 26.13 1.76 3.89
CA GLU A 103 26.80 2.75 4.73
C GLU A 103 26.39 2.64 6.22
N PHE A 104 25.53 1.67 6.56
CA PHE A 104 25.03 1.53 7.92
C PHE A 104 26.15 1.14 8.89
N VAL A 105 26.36 2.01 9.86
CA VAL A 105 27.27 1.77 10.98
C VAL A 105 26.45 1.49 12.22
N SER A 106 26.54 0.28 12.73
CA SER A 106 25.87 -0.11 13.98
C SER A 106 26.43 0.70 15.15
N LYS A 107 25.54 1.39 15.88
CA LYS A 107 25.89 2.10 17.11
C LYS A 107 25.15 1.42 18.26
N PRO A 108 25.79 1.16 19.40
CA PRO A 108 25.12 0.69 20.58
C PRO A 108 24.15 1.76 21.10
N PHE A 109 23.08 1.34 21.71
CA PHE A 109 22.19 2.20 22.44
C PHE A 109 21.80 1.49 23.75
N TYR A 110 21.35 2.28 24.73
CA TYR A 110 21.03 1.80 26.05
C TYR A 110 19.58 2.10 26.38
N GLU A 111 18.92 1.16 27.02
CA GLU A 111 17.54 1.30 27.47
C GLU A 111 17.48 1.01 28.97
N LEU A 112 16.69 1.79 29.70
CA LEU A 112 16.51 1.60 31.14
C LEU A 112 15.25 0.80 31.43
N TYR A 113 15.43 -0.31 32.15
CA TYR A 113 14.34 -1.13 32.64
C TYR A 113 14.37 -1.20 34.15
N GLY A 114 13.22 -1.01 34.79
CA GLY A 114 13.02 -1.21 36.22
C GLY A 114 12.26 -2.50 36.48
N ARG A 115 12.72 -3.31 37.43
CA ARG A 115 11.98 -4.46 37.93
C ARG A 115 11.41 -4.13 39.30
N PHE A 116 10.10 -4.05 39.40
CA PHE A 116 9.38 -3.63 40.60
C PHE A 116 8.71 -4.83 41.24
N SER A 117 8.87 -4.95 42.56
CA SER A 117 8.24 -5.99 43.37
C SER A 117 7.13 -5.39 44.21
N HIS A 118 5.97 -6.04 44.22
CA HIS A 118 4.83 -5.69 45.03
C HIS A 118 4.21 -6.96 45.64
N LYS A 119 3.43 -6.82 46.72
CA LYS A 119 2.76 -7.96 47.41
C LYS A 119 1.94 -8.87 46.50
N LYS A 120 1.44 -8.33 45.37
CA LYS A 120 0.63 -9.07 44.37
C LYS A 120 1.39 -9.58 43.19
N GLY A 121 2.71 -9.35 43.08
CA GLY A 121 3.53 -9.83 41.98
C GLY A 121 4.69 -8.90 41.64
N VAL A 122 5.41 -9.30 40.59
CA VAL A 122 6.54 -8.56 40.04
C VAL A 122 6.18 -8.09 38.64
N TYR A 123 6.52 -6.85 38.31
CA TYR A 123 6.35 -6.32 36.96
C TYR A 123 7.62 -5.62 36.49
N GLN A 124 7.79 -5.52 35.20
CA GLN A 124 8.88 -4.81 34.56
C GLN A 124 8.34 -3.56 33.86
N GLY A 125 8.96 -2.43 34.13
CA GLY A 125 8.71 -1.16 33.46
C GLY A 125 9.89 -0.80 32.56
N LYS A 126 9.62 -0.18 31.44
CA LYS A 126 10.63 0.37 30.53
C LYS A 126 10.51 1.89 30.52
N TYR A 127 11.63 2.57 30.69
CA TYR A 127 11.70 4.02 30.45
C TYR A 127 11.46 4.32 28.97
N ALA A 128 10.67 5.34 28.68
CA ALA A 128 10.28 5.67 27.30
C ALA A 128 11.42 6.26 26.44
N GLY A 129 12.50 6.71 27.08
CA GLY A 129 13.67 7.24 26.41
C GLY A 129 14.70 6.17 26.00
N ARG A 130 15.67 6.60 25.21
CA ARG A 130 16.84 5.83 24.80
C ARG A 130 18.08 6.69 25.04
N PHE A 131 19.21 6.06 25.34
CA PHE A 131 20.49 6.74 25.56
C PHE A 131 21.50 6.28 24.52
N ASP A 132 22.27 7.21 23.98
CA ASP A 132 23.27 6.94 22.95
C ASP A 132 24.59 6.46 23.53
N SER A 133 24.81 6.67 24.84
CA SER A 133 26.00 6.18 25.56
C SER A 133 25.64 5.68 26.96
N GLU A 134 26.48 4.83 27.51
CA GLU A 134 26.38 4.39 28.91
C GLU A 134 26.57 5.56 29.89
N PHE A 135 27.42 6.51 29.51
CA PHE A 135 27.62 7.75 30.29
C PHE A 135 26.34 8.56 30.44
N ASP A 136 25.58 8.73 29.36
CA ASP A 136 24.31 9.46 29.38
C ASP A 136 23.26 8.72 30.24
N LEU A 137 23.26 7.40 30.20
CA LEU A 137 22.40 6.57 31.04
C LEU A 137 22.74 6.73 32.53
N GLU A 138 24.01 6.65 32.89
CA GLU A 138 24.44 6.81 34.29
C GLU A 138 24.20 8.23 34.80
N ALA A 139 24.52 9.25 34.01
CA ALA A 139 24.21 10.63 34.34
C ALA A 139 22.69 10.88 34.55
N PHE A 140 21.86 10.21 33.76
CA PHE A 140 20.42 10.25 33.93
C PHE A 140 19.98 9.56 35.23
N LYS A 141 20.55 8.39 35.57
CA LYS A 141 20.26 7.67 36.79
C LYS A 141 20.64 8.50 38.05
N GLU A 142 21.81 9.12 38.04
CA GLU A 142 22.25 10.02 39.10
C GLU A 142 21.32 11.23 39.26
N LYS A 143 21.01 11.91 38.15
CA LYS A 143 20.12 13.07 38.12
C LYS A 143 18.70 12.78 38.67
N GLN A 144 18.20 11.58 38.42
CA GLN A 144 16.89 11.13 38.83
C GLN A 144 16.91 10.35 40.17
N GLU A 145 18.07 10.27 40.83
CA GLU A 145 18.25 9.52 42.09
C GLU A 145 17.79 8.05 42.01
N ILE A 146 17.94 7.44 40.82
CA ILE A 146 17.52 6.06 40.60
C ILE A 146 18.57 5.10 41.17
N SER A 147 18.21 4.35 42.18
CA SER A 147 19.03 3.29 42.75
C SER A 147 18.32 1.93 42.66
N ASP A 148 19.07 0.87 42.81
CA ASP A 148 18.54 -0.50 42.74
C ASP A 148 17.51 -0.85 43.83
N SER A 149 17.42 -0.01 44.88
CA SER A 149 16.50 -0.18 45.99
C SER A 149 15.48 0.94 46.11
N ALA A 150 15.42 1.84 45.14
CA ALA A 150 14.49 2.96 45.19
C ALA A 150 13.02 2.52 45.15
N PRO A 151 12.13 3.04 46.00
CA PRO A 151 10.72 2.72 45.91
C PRO A 151 10.10 3.36 44.65
N GLY A 152 9.37 2.59 43.88
CA GLY A 152 8.60 3.09 42.75
C GLY A 152 7.17 3.44 43.14
N GLN A 153 6.62 4.54 42.58
CA GLN A 153 5.24 4.92 42.74
C GLN A 153 4.49 4.89 41.42
N ILE A 154 3.34 4.21 41.40
CA ILE A 154 2.45 4.24 40.24
C ILE A 154 1.72 5.58 40.24
N THR A 155 2.02 6.42 39.25
CA THR A 155 1.44 7.76 39.10
C THR A 155 0.15 7.78 38.30
N SER A 156 -0.01 6.85 37.37
CA SER A 156 -1.24 6.70 36.58
C SER A 156 -1.45 5.29 36.08
N VAL A 157 -2.69 4.90 35.92
CA VAL A 157 -3.11 3.65 35.26
C VAL A 157 -4.11 4.01 34.19
N LYS A 158 -3.83 3.59 32.94
CA LYS A 158 -4.78 3.72 31.84
C LYS A 158 -5.24 2.34 31.43
N THR A 159 -6.54 2.16 31.39
CA THR A 159 -7.16 0.96 30.83
C THR A 159 -7.74 1.33 29.49
N GLU A 160 -7.31 0.67 28.43
CA GLU A 160 -7.82 0.86 27.07
C GLU A 160 -8.47 -0.43 26.58
N GLU A 161 -9.72 -0.32 26.15
CA GLU A 161 -10.38 -1.41 25.46
C GLU A 161 -9.90 -1.43 24.00
N LYS A 162 -9.16 -2.46 23.62
CA LYS A 162 -8.68 -2.65 22.24
C LYS A 162 -9.58 -3.64 21.53
N LYS A 163 -10.15 -3.22 20.40
CA LYS A 163 -10.92 -4.09 19.53
C LYS A 163 -10.01 -4.63 18.42
N GLN A 164 -9.90 -5.94 18.33
CA GLN A 164 -9.25 -6.59 17.21
C GLN A 164 -10.30 -6.92 16.15
N TYR A 165 -10.18 -6.25 15.01
CA TYR A 165 -11.06 -6.51 13.86
C TYR A 165 -10.55 -7.69 13.04
N ALA A 166 -11.45 -8.31 12.28
CA ALA A 166 -11.09 -9.30 11.28
C ALA A 166 -10.10 -8.72 10.24
N PRO A 167 -9.20 -9.55 9.68
CA PRO A 167 -8.33 -9.10 8.60
C PRO A 167 -9.14 -8.54 7.43
N LYS A 168 -8.60 -7.54 6.76
CA LYS A 168 -9.19 -7.00 5.52
C LYS A 168 -9.06 -8.02 4.39
N LEU A 169 -9.90 -7.89 3.38
CA LEU A 169 -9.74 -8.64 2.13
C LEU A 169 -8.46 -8.22 1.41
N PHE A 170 -7.97 -9.05 0.52
CA PHE A 170 -6.75 -8.77 -0.22
C PHE A 170 -6.96 -7.73 -1.32
N SER A 171 -6.17 -6.67 -1.30
CA SER A 171 -5.77 -5.95 -2.51
C SER A 171 -4.71 -6.75 -3.27
N LEU A 172 -4.39 -6.36 -4.51
CA LEU A 172 -3.31 -7.00 -5.25
C LEU A 172 -1.97 -6.89 -4.49
N SER A 173 -1.66 -5.73 -3.96
CA SER A 173 -0.40 -5.48 -3.23
C SER A 173 -0.29 -6.33 -1.96
N ASP A 174 -1.38 -6.45 -1.20
CA ASP A 174 -1.42 -7.27 0.01
C ASP A 174 -1.27 -8.76 -0.31
N LEU A 175 -1.91 -9.21 -1.42
CA LEU A 175 -1.79 -10.58 -1.89
C LEU A 175 -0.36 -10.89 -2.34
N GLN A 176 0.27 -10.00 -3.11
CA GLN A 176 1.66 -10.15 -3.55
C GLN A 176 2.63 -10.21 -2.36
N ALA A 177 2.46 -9.32 -1.37
CA ALA A 177 3.27 -9.33 -0.16
C ALA A 177 3.09 -10.64 0.65
N THR A 178 1.86 -11.11 0.78
CA THR A 178 1.55 -12.35 1.49
C THR A 178 2.08 -13.59 0.77
N ALA A 179 1.91 -13.64 -0.55
CA ALA A 179 2.42 -14.74 -1.38
C ALA A 179 3.96 -14.79 -1.37
N ASN A 180 4.62 -13.64 -1.41
CA ASN A 180 6.07 -13.57 -1.28
C ASN A 180 6.53 -14.08 0.09
N LYS A 181 5.90 -13.61 1.17
CA LYS A 181 6.26 -14.02 2.54
C LYS A 181 6.08 -15.51 2.79
N ARG A 182 5.03 -16.13 2.22
CA ARG A 182 4.68 -17.54 2.49
C ARG A 182 5.30 -18.51 1.49
N PHE A 183 5.39 -18.13 0.24
CA PHE A 183 5.71 -19.02 -0.89
C PHE A 183 6.89 -18.53 -1.72
N HIS A 184 7.47 -17.37 -1.37
CA HIS A 184 8.59 -16.73 -2.09
C HIS A 184 8.28 -16.39 -3.56
N TYR A 185 7.00 -16.26 -3.93
CA TYR A 185 6.62 -15.81 -5.26
C TYR A 185 6.98 -14.33 -5.45
N SER A 186 7.49 -13.99 -6.62
CA SER A 186 7.65 -12.60 -7.02
C SER A 186 6.28 -11.92 -7.25
N ALA A 187 6.26 -10.60 -7.24
CA ALA A 187 5.04 -9.84 -7.52
C ALA A 187 4.49 -10.16 -8.92
N SER A 188 5.36 -10.36 -9.92
CA SER A 188 4.94 -10.69 -11.27
C SER A 188 4.39 -12.11 -11.42
N GLU A 189 4.98 -13.08 -10.73
CA GLU A 189 4.46 -14.46 -10.69
C GLU A 189 3.09 -14.52 -10.02
N THR A 190 2.94 -13.86 -8.87
CA THR A 190 1.66 -13.75 -8.17
C THR A 190 0.59 -13.16 -9.08
N LEU A 191 0.89 -12.04 -9.77
CA LEU A 191 -0.05 -11.42 -10.71
C LEU A 191 -0.40 -12.36 -11.86
N LYS A 192 0.57 -13.07 -12.44
CA LYS A 192 0.34 -14.04 -13.54
C LYS A 192 -0.60 -15.16 -13.10
N ILE A 193 -0.39 -15.71 -11.90
CA ILE A 193 -1.24 -16.78 -11.35
C ILE A 193 -2.67 -16.27 -11.15
N VAL A 194 -2.83 -15.11 -10.49
CA VAL A 194 -4.15 -14.53 -10.21
C VAL A 194 -4.87 -14.13 -11.50
N GLN A 195 -4.14 -13.62 -12.48
CA GLN A 195 -4.70 -13.32 -13.80
C GLN A 195 -5.25 -14.60 -14.47
N GLY A 196 -4.53 -15.73 -14.41
CA GLY A 196 -5.01 -17.01 -14.92
C GLY A 196 -6.26 -17.53 -14.18
N LEU A 197 -6.35 -17.31 -12.86
CA LEU A 197 -7.56 -17.63 -12.08
C LEU A 197 -8.74 -16.73 -12.46
N TYR A 198 -8.49 -15.44 -12.71
CA TYR A 198 -9.51 -14.50 -13.18
C TYR A 198 -10.06 -14.90 -14.56
N GLU A 199 -9.20 -15.28 -15.49
CA GLU A 199 -9.61 -15.73 -16.83
C GLU A 199 -10.48 -17.00 -16.76
N LYS A 200 -10.25 -17.86 -15.77
CA LYS A 200 -11.09 -19.01 -15.42
C LYS A 200 -12.34 -18.67 -14.61
N LYS A 201 -12.58 -17.37 -14.30
CA LYS A 201 -13.71 -16.88 -13.50
C LYS A 201 -13.77 -17.41 -12.06
N LEU A 202 -12.62 -17.77 -11.49
CA LEU A 202 -12.49 -18.27 -10.12
C LEU A 202 -12.29 -17.15 -9.10
N VAL A 203 -11.80 -15.99 -9.53
CA VAL A 203 -11.60 -14.80 -8.69
C VAL A 203 -12.08 -13.55 -9.42
N SER A 204 -12.32 -12.47 -8.70
CA SER A 204 -12.64 -11.15 -9.25
C SER A 204 -11.41 -10.52 -9.91
N TYR A 205 -11.58 -9.33 -10.53
CA TYR A 205 -10.50 -8.66 -11.24
C TYR A 205 -9.30 -8.39 -10.34
N PRO A 206 -8.09 -8.87 -10.70
CA PRO A 206 -6.95 -8.91 -9.80
C PRO A 206 -6.34 -7.54 -9.49
N ARG A 207 -6.45 -6.56 -10.41
CA ARG A 207 -5.86 -5.23 -10.21
C ARG A 207 -6.81 -4.32 -9.45
N THR A 208 -7.04 -4.64 -8.19
CA THR A 208 -7.86 -3.83 -7.28
C THR A 208 -7.01 -3.28 -6.15
N ASP A 209 -7.26 -2.02 -5.81
CA ASP A 209 -6.65 -1.34 -4.66
C ASP A 209 -7.60 -1.34 -3.44
N THR A 210 -8.82 -1.87 -3.60
CA THR A 210 -9.80 -1.92 -2.51
C THR A 210 -9.68 -3.23 -1.71
N ASN A 211 -9.84 -3.09 -0.41
CA ASN A 211 -9.94 -4.20 0.55
C ASN A 211 -11.39 -4.47 0.99
N TYR A 212 -12.35 -3.84 0.32
CA TYR A 212 -13.77 -3.89 0.64
C TYR A 212 -14.56 -4.51 -0.51
N ILE A 213 -15.67 -5.10 -0.18
CA ILE A 213 -16.69 -5.61 -1.12
C ILE A 213 -17.96 -4.78 -1.03
N GLY A 214 -18.76 -4.77 -2.08
CA GLY A 214 -20.06 -4.15 -2.08
C GLY A 214 -21.07 -4.92 -1.24
N ARG A 215 -22.23 -4.31 -0.98
CA ARG A 215 -23.31 -4.94 -0.21
C ARG A 215 -23.85 -6.22 -0.88
N PRO A 216 -24.04 -6.24 -2.22
CA PRO A 216 -24.53 -7.45 -2.90
C PRO A 216 -23.56 -8.64 -2.75
N GLU A 217 -22.25 -8.40 -2.91
CA GLU A 217 -21.22 -9.44 -2.73
C GLU A 217 -21.18 -9.93 -1.29
N PHE A 218 -21.34 -9.03 -0.32
CA PHE A 218 -21.39 -9.39 1.08
C PHE A 218 -22.57 -10.30 1.37
N ASP A 219 -23.76 -9.97 0.89
CA ASP A 219 -24.99 -10.76 1.11
C ASP A 219 -24.87 -12.14 0.44
N TYR A 220 -24.29 -12.20 -0.77
CA TYR A 220 -23.97 -13.47 -1.43
C TYR A 220 -23.02 -14.34 -0.60
N LEU A 221 -21.88 -13.78 -0.18
CA LEU A 221 -20.87 -14.51 0.61
C LEU A 221 -21.41 -14.96 1.97
N LYS A 222 -22.22 -14.12 2.62
CA LYS A 222 -22.89 -14.46 3.88
C LYS A 222 -23.78 -15.69 3.73
N ASN A 223 -24.54 -15.78 2.64
CA ASN A 223 -25.41 -16.92 2.37
C ASN A 223 -24.63 -18.18 1.95
N ALA A 224 -23.48 -18.01 1.30
CA ALA A 224 -22.62 -19.12 0.89
C ALA A 224 -21.67 -19.62 2.01
N LEU A 225 -21.52 -18.85 3.10
CA LEU A 225 -20.59 -19.16 4.19
C LEU A 225 -20.73 -20.59 4.77
N PRO A 226 -21.96 -21.13 5.01
CA PRO A 226 -22.09 -22.50 5.51
C PRO A 226 -21.44 -23.55 4.59
N SER A 227 -21.49 -23.33 3.27
CA SER A 227 -20.86 -24.23 2.29
C SER A 227 -19.35 -24.19 2.33
N TYR A 228 -18.75 -23.03 2.66
CA TYR A 228 -17.30 -22.89 2.79
C TYR A 228 -16.75 -23.43 4.12
N LEU A 229 -17.54 -23.40 5.18
CA LEU A 229 -17.13 -23.90 6.50
C LEU A 229 -17.11 -25.44 6.58
N ASN A 230 -17.71 -26.10 5.59
CA ASN A 230 -17.75 -27.56 5.49
C ASN A 230 -16.68 -28.14 4.54
N LEU A 231 -15.78 -27.31 4.01
CA LEU A 231 -14.61 -27.69 3.21
C LEU A 231 -13.34 -27.81 4.08
#